data_1c9c2c4d760c3ba3208fc49e6967e45c
#
_entry.id   1c9c2c4d760c3ba3208fc49e6967e45c
#
_cell.length_a   1.000
_cell.length_b   1.000
_cell.length_c   1.000
_cell.angle_alpha   90.00
_cell.angle_beta   90.00
_cell.angle_gamma   90.00
#
_symmetry.space_group_name_H-M   'P 1'
#
loop_
_entity.id
_entity.type
_entity.pdbx_description
1 polymer ?
#
loop_
_entity_poly.entity_id
_entity_poly.type
_entity_poly.pdbx_seq_one_letter_code
_entity_poly.pdbx_strand_id
1 'polypeptide(L)'
;LVKYVLLAIQIEKNLLLPKKLNMKILGIGNAIVDVICKVDDSFIELNNLTKSTMKLFFDENEFKKLLINLKIEKTVSGGSVANSIVGLSQLGDKVGFIGKVSDDDFGGKYEEGLKKEKVEYFYSKKKEELPTGTCLILVTPDSERTMCTFLGTAGKINENDVNSKAIRKSEMIFLEGYLWDEGEPKKAFDKAINNANKVTMSLSDQFCVDRHKPHFLNLVKNKLDIIFANEQEITSLIDAKNFSEVIDFSKQLKKLIIVTRGEKGAIAINGQEIFESDIKKNLKVLDLTGAGDLFAAGFLHGYINKFSIEECLKKGTEMSSRVIQQIGARL
;
A
#
# COMPACT_ATOMS: atom_id res chain seq x y z
N LEU A 1 35.13 35.32 -20.59
CA LEU A 1 34.81 35.31 -19.16
C LEU A 1 33.31 35.59 -18.92
N VAL A 2 32.74 36.68 -19.45
CA VAL A 2 31.32 37.06 -19.27
C VAL A 2 30.35 35.96 -19.72
N LYS A 3 30.63 35.25 -20.82
CA LYS A 3 29.80 34.18 -21.35
C LYS A 3 29.76 32.94 -20.42
N TYR A 4 30.83 32.63 -19.71
CA TYR A 4 30.92 31.56 -18.73
C TYR A 4 30.25 31.92 -17.41
N VAL A 5 30.32 33.19 -17.00
CA VAL A 5 29.60 33.68 -15.81
C VAL A 5 28.08 33.67 -16.04
N LEU A 6 27.62 34.11 -17.22
CA LEU A 6 26.21 34.04 -17.59
C LEU A 6 25.69 32.60 -17.67
N LEU A 7 26.50 31.67 -18.18
CA LEU A 7 26.16 30.25 -18.23
C LEU A 7 26.09 29.63 -16.83
N ALA A 8 27.01 29.98 -15.92
CA ALA A 8 26.99 29.54 -14.53
C ALA A 8 25.76 30.07 -13.79
N ILE A 9 25.40 31.34 -13.97
CA ILE A 9 24.19 31.96 -13.39
C ILE A 9 22.92 31.32 -13.95
N GLN A 10 22.92 30.96 -15.24
CA GLN A 10 21.78 30.25 -15.87
C GLN A 10 21.66 28.82 -15.35
N ILE A 11 22.78 28.15 -15.09
CA ILE A 11 22.81 26.80 -14.48
C ILE A 11 22.35 26.87 -13.01
N GLU A 12 22.82 27.84 -12.22
CA GLU A 12 22.35 28.05 -10.84
C GLU A 12 20.88 28.43 -10.80
N LYS A 13 20.38 29.32 -11.68
CA LYS A 13 18.95 29.62 -11.77
C LYS A 13 18.10 28.40 -12.14
N ASN A 14 18.59 27.51 -13.02
CA ASN A 14 17.90 26.27 -13.36
C ASN A 14 17.94 25.23 -12.21
N LEU A 15 18.93 25.30 -11.33
CA LEU A 15 19.02 24.52 -10.10
C LEU A 15 18.12 25.05 -8.98
N LEU A 16 17.82 26.36 -8.98
CA LEU A 16 16.99 27.04 -7.99
C LEU A 16 15.50 27.15 -8.37
N LEU A 17 15.13 26.82 -9.60
CA LEU A 17 13.72 26.69 -9.97
C LEU A 17 13.13 25.48 -9.21
N PRO A 18 12.07 25.67 -8.40
CA PRO A 18 11.43 24.53 -7.75
C PRO A 18 11.07 23.52 -8.82
N LYS A 19 11.60 22.30 -8.71
CA LYS A 19 11.24 21.18 -9.59
C LYS A 19 9.73 21.11 -9.59
N LYS A 20 9.08 21.39 -10.72
CA LYS A 20 7.63 21.29 -10.84
C LYS A 20 7.27 19.83 -10.59
N LEU A 21 6.88 19.53 -9.35
CA LEU A 21 6.43 18.20 -8.97
C LEU A 21 5.12 17.94 -9.72
N ASN A 22 5.16 17.00 -10.65
CA ASN A 22 4.00 16.71 -11.50
C ASN A 22 3.06 15.68 -10.88
N MET A 23 3.53 14.97 -9.85
CA MET A 23 2.83 13.89 -9.18
C MET A 23 2.81 14.15 -7.68
N LYS A 24 1.68 13.90 -7.04
CA LYS A 24 1.54 14.08 -5.60
C LYS A 24 2.14 12.91 -4.84
N ILE A 25 1.69 11.69 -5.15
CA ILE A 25 2.11 10.47 -4.48
C ILE A 25 2.47 9.41 -5.50
N LEU A 26 3.58 8.71 -5.26
CA LEU A 26 4.00 7.54 -6.01
C LEU A 26 4.02 6.34 -5.07
N GLY A 27 3.10 5.39 -5.27
CA GLY A 27 3.04 4.14 -4.53
C GLY A 27 4.10 3.15 -5.02
N ILE A 28 4.62 2.35 -4.10
CA ILE A 28 5.50 1.21 -4.41
C ILE A 28 5.02 0.02 -3.58
N GLY A 29 4.59 -1.05 -4.23
CA GLY A 29 4.00 -2.20 -3.56
C GLY A 29 3.81 -3.40 -4.47
N ASN A 30 3.16 -4.42 -3.93
CA ASN A 30 2.81 -5.62 -4.67
C ASN A 30 1.79 -5.33 -5.77
N ALA A 31 2.15 -5.67 -7.01
CA ALA A 31 1.24 -5.65 -8.14
C ALA A 31 0.53 -7.00 -8.25
N ILE A 32 -0.61 -7.16 -7.59
CA ILE A 32 -1.35 -8.41 -7.46
C ILE A 32 -2.70 -8.27 -8.16
N VAL A 33 -3.10 -9.30 -8.91
CA VAL A 33 -4.44 -9.40 -9.47
C VAL A 33 -5.32 -10.19 -8.50
N ASP A 34 -6.37 -9.57 -8.00
CA ASP A 34 -7.42 -10.22 -7.23
C ASP A 34 -8.36 -10.95 -8.18
N VAL A 35 -8.49 -12.27 -8.02
CA VAL A 35 -9.33 -13.15 -8.80
C VAL A 35 -10.45 -13.68 -7.91
N ILE A 36 -11.66 -13.18 -8.13
CA ILE A 36 -12.83 -13.52 -7.32
C ILE A 36 -13.53 -14.72 -7.93
N CYS A 37 -13.70 -15.77 -7.12
CA CYS A 37 -14.35 -17.01 -7.49
C CYS A 37 -15.38 -17.41 -6.44
N LYS A 38 -16.54 -17.92 -6.88
CA LYS A 38 -17.51 -18.54 -5.99
C LYS A 38 -17.19 -20.02 -5.86
N VAL A 39 -17.19 -20.52 -4.62
CA VAL A 39 -16.91 -21.93 -4.30
C VAL A 39 -17.86 -22.41 -3.22
N ASP A 40 -18.06 -23.73 -3.15
CA ASP A 40 -18.75 -24.37 -2.03
C ASP A 40 -17.77 -24.61 -0.87
N ASP A 41 -18.30 -24.81 0.35
CA ASP A 41 -17.50 -25.14 1.54
C ASP A 41 -16.63 -26.39 1.32
N SER A 42 -17.14 -27.37 0.58
CA SER A 42 -16.38 -28.58 0.20
C SER A 42 -15.11 -28.29 -0.58
N PHE A 43 -15.08 -27.23 -1.39
CA PHE A 43 -13.85 -26.83 -2.09
C PHE A 43 -12.77 -26.38 -1.11
N ILE A 44 -13.14 -25.62 -0.08
CA ILE A 44 -12.23 -25.16 0.98
C ILE A 44 -11.63 -26.37 1.71
N GLU A 45 -12.47 -27.33 2.11
CA GLU A 45 -12.04 -28.53 2.82
C GLU A 45 -11.14 -29.42 1.97
N LEU A 46 -11.55 -29.74 0.73
CA LEU A 46 -10.79 -30.61 -0.20
C LEU A 46 -9.40 -30.06 -0.54
N ASN A 47 -9.21 -28.73 -0.48
CA ASN A 47 -7.92 -28.10 -0.74
C ASN A 47 -7.13 -27.77 0.54
N ASN A 48 -7.54 -28.30 1.70
CA ASN A 48 -6.90 -28.07 2.99
C ASN A 48 -6.68 -26.57 3.29
N LEU A 49 -7.70 -25.77 3.01
CA LEU A 49 -7.73 -24.34 3.31
C LEU A 49 -8.49 -24.11 4.61
N THR A 50 -8.09 -23.07 5.34
CA THR A 50 -8.84 -22.62 6.52
C THR A 50 -9.76 -21.49 6.08
N LYS A 51 -11.07 -21.70 6.22
CA LYS A 51 -12.10 -20.72 5.85
C LYS A 51 -11.88 -19.39 6.56
N SER A 52 -12.16 -18.31 5.87
CA SER A 52 -12.07 -16.92 6.39
C SER A 52 -10.65 -16.50 6.79
N THR A 53 -9.63 -17.14 6.22
CA THR A 53 -8.23 -16.79 6.46
C THR A 53 -7.49 -16.46 5.18
N MET A 54 -6.25 -15.99 5.30
CA MET A 54 -5.32 -15.81 4.20
C MET A 54 -4.20 -16.86 4.26
N LYS A 55 -3.98 -17.57 3.15
CA LYS A 55 -2.85 -18.49 2.97
C LYS A 55 -1.92 -17.95 1.88
N LEU A 56 -0.63 -17.84 2.20
CA LEU A 56 0.41 -17.51 1.24
C LEU A 56 0.95 -18.81 0.62
N PHE A 57 1.02 -18.83 -0.72
CA PHE A 57 1.58 -19.93 -1.50
C PHE A 57 2.99 -19.57 -1.97
N PHE A 58 3.91 -20.50 -1.83
CA PHE A 58 5.30 -20.37 -2.28
C PHE A 58 5.59 -21.22 -3.51
N ASP A 59 4.80 -22.27 -3.76
CA ASP A 59 4.91 -23.14 -4.93
C ASP A 59 3.86 -22.77 -5.98
N GLU A 60 4.34 -22.44 -7.17
CA GLU A 60 3.50 -22.04 -8.30
C GLU A 60 2.56 -23.19 -8.75
N ASN A 61 3.03 -24.44 -8.72
CA ASN A 61 2.24 -25.57 -9.17
C ASN A 61 1.12 -25.89 -8.17
N GLU A 62 1.38 -25.74 -6.88
CA GLU A 62 0.33 -25.86 -5.85
C GLU A 62 -0.77 -24.82 -6.08
N PHE A 63 -0.37 -23.55 -6.31
CA PHE A 63 -1.30 -22.47 -6.59
C PHE A 63 -2.08 -22.68 -7.90
N LYS A 64 -1.42 -23.10 -8.97
CA LYS A 64 -2.05 -23.37 -10.27
C LYS A 64 -3.12 -24.46 -10.18
N LYS A 65 -2.92 -25.49 -9.36
CA LYS A 65 -3.93 -26.55 -9.16
C LYS A 65 -5.24 -26.01 -8.62
N LEU A 66 -5.20 -24.99 -7.75
CA LEU A 66 -6.41 -24.32 -7.29
C LEU A 66 -7.09 -23.55 -8.42
N LEU A 67 -6.32 -22.80 -9.20
CA LEU A 67 -6.84 -21.90 -10.24
C LEU A 67 -7.52 -22.65 -11.40
N ILE A 68 -6.97 -23.81 -11.82
CA ILE A 68 -7.44 -24.58 -12.99
C ILE A 68 -8.91 -24.95 -12.88
N ASN A 69 -9.41 -25.24 -11.68
CA ASN A 69 -10.77 -25.75 -11.46
C ASN A 69 -11.76 -24.64 -11.04
N LEU A 70 -11.34 -23.37 -11.08
CA LEU A 70 -12.15 -22.26 -10.63
C LEU A 70 -12.79 -21.50 -11.79
N LYS A 71 -14.09 -21.22 -11.66
CA LYS A 71 -14.77 -20.26 -12.52
C LYS A 71 -14.50 -18.85 -12.01
N ILE A 72 -13.76 -18.08 -12.80
CA ILE A 72 -13.46 -16.69 -12.48
C ILE A 72 -14.71 -15.84 -12.72
N GLU A 73 -15.21 -15.20 -11.66
CA GLU A 73 -16.34 -14.26 -11.74
C GLU A 73 -15.86 -12.84 -12.09
N LYS A 74 -14.74 -12.41 -11.50
CA LYS A 74 -14.19 -11.06 -11.69
C LYS A 74 -12.69 -11.04 -11.43
N THR A 75 -11.98 -10.15 -12.14
CA THR A 75 -10.58 -9.82 -11.87
C THR A 75 -10.46 -8.33 -11.57
N VAL A 76 -9.64 -7.97 -10.58
CA VAL A 76 -9.38 -6.58 -10.20
C VAL A 76 -7.87 -6.42 -9.97
N SER A 77 -7.29 -5.31 -10.41
CA SER A 77 -5.92 -4.97 -10.04
C SER A 77 -5.90 -4.61 -8.55
N GLY A 78 -5.27 -5.45 -7.73
CA GLY A 78 -5.20 -5.35 -6.27
C GLY A 78 -3.83 -4.89 -5.77
N GLY A 79 -3.53 -5.23 -4.52
CA GLY A 79 -2.36 -4.79 -3.77
C GLY A 79 -2.69 -3.64 -2.83
N SER A 80 -2.20 -3.70 -1.57
CA SER A 80 -2.59 -2.76 -0.52
C SER A 80 -2.29 -1.31 -0.89
N VAL A 81 -1.03 -0.98 -1.17
CA VAL A 81 -0.68 0.39 -1.58
C VAL A 81 -1.31 0.75 -2.93
N ALA A 82 -1.46 -0.19 -3.87
CA ALA A 82 -2.17 0.07 -5.12
C ALA A 82 -3.63 0.47 -4.90
N ASN A 83 -4.33 -0.14 -3.93
CA ASN A 83 -5.70 0.26 -3.55
C ASN A 83 -5.73 1.69 -3.01
N SER A 84 -4.77 2.06 -2.15
CA SER A 84 -4.63 3.43 -1.65
C SER A 84 -4.39 4.44 -2.77
N ILE A 85 -3.51 4.09 -3.73
CA ILE A 85 -3.20 4.94 -4.89
C ILE A 85 -4.43 5.11 -5.80
N VAL A 86 -5.21 4.06 -6.02
CA VAL A 86 -6.48 4.16 -6.75
C VAL A 86 -7.47 5.04 -5.99
N GLY A 87 -7.59 4.87 -4.67
CA GLY A 87 -8.44 5.73 -3.85
C GLY A 87 -8.07 7.22 -3.95
N LEU A 88 -6.78 7.55 -3.96
CA LEU A 88 -6.27 8.91 -4.18
C LEU A 88 -6.62 9.43 -5.59
N SER A 89 -6.48 8.58 -6.62
CA SER A 89 -6.87 8.95 -7.98
C SER A 89 -8.36 9.24 -8.10
N GLN A 90 -9.21 8.46 -7.45
CA GLN A 90 -10.67 8.66 -7.39
C GLN A 90 -11.04 9.95 -6.65
N LEU A 91 -10.20 10.43 -5.73
CA LEU A 91 -10.32 11.73 -5.07
C LEU A 91 -9.79 12.90 -5.94
N GLY A 92 -9.25 12.62 -7.13
CA GLY A 92 -8.78 13.60 -8.10
C GLY A 92 -7.28 13.95 -8.01
N ASP A 93 -6.51 13.23 -7.20
CA ASP A 93 -5.07 13.47 -7.08
C ASP A 93 -4.29 12.85 -8.24
N LYS A 94 -3.19 13.53 -8.65
CA LYS A 94 -2.23 12.96 -9.60
C LYS A 94 -1.30 11.99 -8.90
N VAL A 95 -1.42 10.74 -9.21
CA VAL A 95 -0.71 9.66 -8.55
C VAL A 95 -0.12 8.67 -9.55
N GLY A 96 0.85 7.90 -9.07
CA GLY A 96 1.45 6.82 -9.85
C GLY A 96 1.76 5.61 -8.98
N PHE A 97 2.12 4.52 -9.66
CA PHE A 97 2.43 3.27 -9.00
C PHE A 97 3.63 2.58 -9.66
N ILE A 98 4.49 2.00 -8.83
CA ILE A 98 5.56 1.08 -9.19
C ILE A 98 5.24 -0.27 -8.55
N GLY A 99 5.11 -1.29 -9.36
CA GLY A 99 4.93 -2.67 -8.93
C GLY A 99 5.23 -3.58 -10.10
N LYS A 100 5.74 -4.77 -9.85
CA LYS A 100 6.25 -5.66 -10.88
C LYS A 100 5.20 -6.68 -11.30
N VAL A 101 4.94 -6.78 -12.60
CA VAL A 101 4.08 -7.80 -13.22
C VAL A 101 4.82 -8.49 -14.36
N SER A 102 4.43 -9.70 -14.73
CA SER A 102 4.92 -10.40 -15.91
C SER A 102 4.16 -9.96 -17.17
N ASP A 103 4.74 -10.21 -18.34
CA ASP A 103 4.03 -10.07 -19.62
C ASP A 103 3.15 -11.30 -19.87
N ASP A 104 2.08 -11.40 -19.10
CA ASP A 104 1.02 -12.42 -19.18
C ASP A 104 -0.37 -11.78 -19.12
N ASP A 105 -1.42 -12.59 -19.22
CA ASP A 105 -2.81 -12.11 -19.23
C ASP A 105 -3.17 -11.30 -17.96
N PHE A 106 -2.69 -11.71 -16.80
CA PHE A 106 -2.95 -10.99 -15.55
C PHE A 106 -2.15 -9.69 -15.47
N GLY A 107 -0.91 -9.68 -15.96
CA GLY A 107 -0.11 -8.46 -16.05
C GLY A 107 -0.75 -7.42 -16.98
N GLY A 108 -1.31 -7.87 -18.12
CA GLY A 108 -2.10 -7.01 -19.00
C GLY A 108 -3.34 -6.42 -18.30
N LYS A 109 -4.12 -7.26 -17.62
CA LYS A 109 -5.30 -6.82 -16.85
C LYS A 109 -4.93 -5.87 -15.71
N TYR A 110 -3.79 -6.09 -15.05
CA TYR A 110 -3.30 -5.20 -14.00
C TYR A 110 -3.02 -3.79 -14.52
N GLU A 111 -2.26 -3.70 -15.61
CA GLU A 111 -1.90 -2.43 -16.25
C GLU A 111 -3.13 -1.68 -16.77
N GLU A 112 -4.05 -2.37 -17.44
CA GLU A 112 -5.31 -1.82 -17.91
C GLU A 112 -6.19 -1.32 -16.76
N GLY A 113 -6.24 -2.07 -15.65
CA GLY A 113 -6.99 -1.69 -14.45
C GLY A 113 -6.48 -0.39 -13.85
N LEU A 114 -5.16 -0.22 -13.69
CA LEU A 114 -4.59 1.02 -13.19
C LEU A 114 -4.81 2.20 -14.16
N LYS A 115 -4.68 1.95 -15.46
CA LYS A 115 -4.93 2.96 -16.50
C LYS A 115 -6.37 3.45 -16.48
N LYS A 116 -7.34 2.55 -16.31
CA LYS A 116 -8.76 2.89 -16.17
C LYS A 116 -9.01 3.80 -14.97
N GLU A 117 -8.32 3.57 -13.87
CA GLU A 117 -8.36 4.39 -12.66
C GLU A 117 -7.45 5.64 -12.75
N LYS A 118 -6.90 5.96 -13.93
CA LYS A 118 -6.04 7.14 -14.18
C LYS A 118 -4.78 7.19 -13.31
N VAL A 119 -4.28 6.05 -12.90
CA VAL A 119 -3.00 5.92 -12.19
C VAL A 119 -1.87 5.77 -13.22
N GLU A 120 -0.82 6.61 -13.12
CA GLU A 120 0.38 6.45 -13.95
C GLU A 120 1.17 5.21 -13.49
N TYR A 121 1.43 4.28 -14.40
CA TYR A 121 2.15 3.05 -14.08
C TYR A 121 3.60 3.13 -14.56
N PHE A 122 4.56 2.93 -13.66
CA PHE A 122 5.98 3.15 -13.91
C PHE A 122 6.81 1.86 -13.97
N TYR A 123 6.20 0.78 -14.40
CA TYR A 123 6.88 -0.45 -14.69
C TYR A 123 6.62 -0.85 -16.14
N SER A 124 7.67 -1.23 -16.86
CA SER A 124 7.54 -1.76 -18.22
C SER A 124 7.52 -3.28 -18.15
N LYS A 125 6.35 -3.88 -18.34
CA LYS A 125 6.20 -5.34 -18.25
C LYS A 125 7.07 -6.02 -19.32
N LYS A 126 7.62 -7.16 -18.94
CA LYS A 126 8.41 -8.06 -19.76
C LYS A 126 8.13 -9.49 -19.32
N LYS A 127 8.52 -10.45 -20.12
CA LYS A 127 8.45 -11.85 -19.72
C LYS A 127 9.37 -12.08 -18.51
N GLU A 128 8.78 -12.42 -17.39
CA GLU A 128 9.47 -12.74 -16.15
C GLU A 128 9.54 -14.27 -15.96
N GLU A 129 10.38 -14.71 -15.03
CA GLU A 129 10.50 -16.13 -14.68
C GLU A 129 9.23 -16.66 -14.01
N LEU A 130 8.61 -15.84 -13.15
CA LEU A 130 7.36 -16.14 -12.45
C LEU A 130 6.18 -15.40 -13.09
N PRO A 131 4.95 -15.94 -12.99
CA PRO A 131 3.76 -15.25 -13.45
C PRO A 131 3.46 -14.01 -12.58
N THR A 132 2.55 -13.18 -13.06
CA THR A 132 2.00 -12.05 -12.32
C THR A 132 1.41 -12.50 -10.99
N GLY A 133 1.67 -11.77 -9.91
CA GLY A 133 1.13 -12.02 -8.59
C GLY A 133 -0.39 -12.07 -8.59
N THR A 134 -0.94 -13.04 -7.91
CA THR A 134 -2.39 -13.33 -7.92
C THR A 134 -2.88 -13.66 -6.52
N CYS A 135 -4.03 -13.08 -6.15
CA CYS A 135 -4.78 -13.46 -4.96
C CYS A 135 -6.12 -14.07 -5.38
N LEU A 136 -6.32 -15.36 -5.13
CA LEU A 136 -7.63 -15.99 -5.27
C LEU A 136 -8.49 -15.63 -4.07
N ILE A 137 -9.60 -14.98 -4.31
CA ILE A 137 -10.60 -14.65 -3.31
C ILE A 137 -11.76 -15.64 -3.49
N LEU A 138 -11.77 -16.66 -2.67
CA LEU A 138 -12.75 -17.74 -2.68
C LEU A 138 -13.93 -17.35 -1.79
N VAL A 139 -15.09 -17.14 -2.40
CA VAL A 139 -16.31 -16.69 -1.72
C VAL A 139 -17.27 -17.87 -1.56
N THR A 140 -17.56 -18.26 -0.31
CA THR A 140 -18.51 -19.32 0.03
C THR A 140 -19.95 -18.81 0.11
N PRO A 141 -21.00 -19.69 0.12
CA PRO A 141 -22.41 -19.27 0.07
C PRO A 141 -22.84 -18.35 1.22
N ASP A 142 -22.19 -18.44 2.38
CA ASP A 142 -22.40 -17.55 3.54
C ASP A 142 -21.69 -16.19 3.41
N SER A 143 -21.10 -15.90 2.24
CA SER A 143 -20.34 -14.70 1.92
C SER A 143 -19.00 -14.57 2.63
N GLU A 144 -18.53 -15.62 3.29
CA GLU A 144 -17.18 -15.67 3.86
C GLU A 144 -16.13 -15.76 2.75
N ARG A 145 -14.93 -15.26 3.04
CA ARG A 145 -13.83 -15.20 2.07
C ARG A 145 -12.58 -15.87 2.58
N THR A 146 -12.06 -16.74 1.74
CA THR A 146 -10.74 -17.33 1.95
C THR A 146 -9.81 -16.83 0.88
N MET A 147 -8.69 -16.25 1.26
CA MET A 147 -7.71 -15.65 0.36
C MET A 147 -6.52 -16.59 0.19
N CYS A 148 -6.16 -16.86 -1.07
CA CYS A 148 -5.01 -17.67 -1.43
C CYS A 148 -4.09 -16.80 -2.29
N THR A 149 -2.95 -16.39 -1.76
CA THR A 149 -2.05 -15.44 -2.40
C THR A 149 -0.78 -16.11 -2.88
N PHE A 150 -0.44 -15.92 -4.14
CA PHE A 150 0.84 -16.23 -4.73
C PHE A 150 1.46 -14.92 -5.23
N LEU A 151 2.56 -14.49 -4.62
CA LEU A 151 3.18 -13.20 -4.93
C LEU A 151 3.78 -13.17 -6.35
N GLY A 152 4.19 -14.33 -6.88
CA GLY A 152 4.77 -14.42 -8.21
C GLY A 152 5.89 -13.40 -8.42
N THR A 153 5.84 -12.74 -9.56
CA THR A 153 6.85 -11.74 -9.92
C THR A 153 6.75 -10.44 -9.09
N ALA A 154 5.61 -10.14 -8.46
CA ALA A 154 5.47 -8.96 -7.62
C ALA A 154 6.46 -8.97 -6.45
N GLY A 155 6.66 -10.12 -5.79
CA GLY A 155 7.66 -10.30 -4.73
C GLY A 155 9.12 -10.30 -5.21
N LYS A 156 9.37 -10.15 -6.51
CA LYS A 156 10.71 -10.14 -7.12
C LYS A 156 11.12 -8.78 -7.66
N ILE A 157 10.47 -7.72 -7.18
CA ILE A 157 10.87 -6.35 -7.51
C ILE A 157 12.32 -6.11 -7.05
N ASN A 158 13.10 -5.42 -7.86
CA ASN A 158 14.49 -5.11 -7.57
C ASN A 158 14.82 -3.65 -7.87
N GLU A 159 16.05 -3.23 -7.59
CA GLU A 159 16.46 -1.85 -7.76
C GLU A 159 16.36 -1.34 -9.21
N ASN A 160 16.48 -2.24 -10.23
CA ASN A 160 16.38 -1.84 -11.65
C ASN A 160 14.92 -1.55 -12.04
N ASP A 161 13.95 -2.12 -11.32
CA ASP A 161 12.54 -1.88 -11.54
C ASP A 161 12.08 -0.52 -10.95
N VAL A 162 12.92 0.10 -10.11
CA VAL A 162 12.62 1.37 -9.43
C VAL A 162 12.95 2.58 -10.29
N ASN A 163 11.93 3.31 -10.73
CA ASN A 163 12.07 4.52 -11.53
C ASN A 163 12.42 5.75 -10.67
N SER A 164 13.72 5.96 -10.43
CA SER A 164 14.22 7.10 -9.63
C SER A 164 13.80 8.46 -10.18
N LYS A 165 13.57 8.61 -11.50
CA LYS A 165 13.13 9.87 -12.10
C LYS A 165 11.67 10.17 -11.71
N ALA A 166 10.80 9.18 -11.70
CA ALA A 166 9.42 9.32 -11.24
C ALA A 166 9.38 9.65 -9.74
N ILE A 167 10.18 8.96 -8.93
CA ILE A 167 10.30 9.22 -7.49
C ILE A 167 10.70 10.68 -7.21
N ARG A 168 11.76 11.16 -7.83
CA ARG A 168 12.22 12.56 -7.64
C ARG A 168 11.23 13.62 -8.12
N LYS A 169 10.27 13.24 -8.98
CA LYS A 169 9.21 14.12 -9.49
C LYS A 169 7.92 14.05 -8.66
N SER A 170 7.82 13.13 -7.71
CA SER A 170 6.70 13.03 -6.78
C SER A 170 6.95 13.86 -5.51
N GLU A 171 5.89 14.35 -4.88
CA GLU A 171 6.00 15.04 -3.59
C GLU A 171 6.36 14.04 -2.49
N MET A 172 5.83 12.81 -2.55
CA MET A 172 6.15 11.74 -1.62
C MET A 172 6.03 10.37 -2.27
N ILE A 173 6.66 9.38 -1.66
CA ILE A 173 6.44 7.96 -1.96
C ILE A 173 5.62 7.31 -0.84
N PHE A 174 4.81 6.30 -1.21
CA PHE A 174 4.08 5.46 -0.27
C PHE A 174 4.49 4.01 -0.44
N LEU A 175 5.12 3.44 0.58
CA LEU A 175 5.70 2.11 0.60
C LEU A 175 4.78 1.10 1.27
N GLU A 176 4.81 -0.14 0.77
CA GLU A 176 4.02 -1.27 1.27
C GLU A 176 4.90 -2.21 2.11
N GLY A 177 4.55 -2.40 3.38
CA GLY A 177 5.28 -3.29 4.28
C GLY A 177 5.30 -4.75 3.83
N TYR A 178 4.25 -5.24 3.18
CA TYR A 178 4.19 -6.59 2.62
C TYR A 178 5.30 -6.91 1.61
N LEU A 179 5.86 -5.90 0.97
CA LEU A 179 6.92 -6.07 -0.02
C LEU A 179 8.32 -6.07 0.62
N TRP A 180 8.42 -5.86 1.93
CA TRP A 180 9.69 -5.77 2.64
C TRP A 180 10.26 -7.16 2.94
N ASP A 181 10.87 -7.80 1.96
CA ASP A 181 11.63 -9.03 2.16
C ASP A 181 13.13 -8.79 2.04
N GLU A 182 13.93 -9.71 2.57
CA GLU A 182 15.37 -9.64 2.41
C GLU A 182 15.79 -9.85 0.95
N GLY A 183 16.88 -9.21 0.55
CA GLY A 183 17.42 -9.30 -0.80
C GLY A 183 16.89 -8.20 -1.71
N GLU A 184 16.38 -8.57 -2.89
CA GLU A 184 16.09 -7.62 -3.97
C GLU A 184 14.97 -6.59 -3.64
N PRO A 185 13.82 -6.97 -3.04
CA PRO A 185 12.80 -5.99 -2.64
C PRO A 185 13.34 -4.94 -1.65
N LYS A 186 14.18 -5.34 -0.70
CA LYS A 186 14.81 -4.42 0.24
C LYS A 186 15.72 -3.42 -0.46
N LYS A 187 16.53 -3.85 -1.42
CA LYS A 187 17.37 -2.96 -2.24
C LYS A 187 16.54 -1.99 -3.07
N ALA A 188 15.40 -2.45 -3.62
CA ALA A 188 14.45 -1.60 -4.32
C ALA A 188 13.92 -0.49 -3.42
N PHE A 189 13.53 -0.81 -2.19
CA PHE A 189 13.09 0.18 -1.20
C PHE A 189 14.19 1.13 -0.77
N ASP A 190 15.39 0.64 -0.49
CA ASP A 190 16.53 1.50 -0.15
C ASP A 190 16.80 2.52 -1.27
N LYS A 191 16.76 2.07 -2.54
CA LYS A 191 16.89 2.97 -3.68
C LYS A 191 15.73 3.99 -3.75
N ALA A 192 14.51 3.56 -3.50
CA ALA A 192 13.34 4.44 -3.49
C ALA A 192 13.45 5.50 -2.40
N ILE A 193 13.74 5.10 -1.16
CA ILE A 193 13.92 5.98 -0.02
C ILE A 193 15.02 7.03 -0.27
N ASN A 194 16.16 6.59 -0.82
CA ASN A 194 17.30 7.48 -1.07
C ASN A 194 17.03 8.51 -2.20
N ASN A 195 15.99 8.32 -3.01
CA ASN A 195 15.61 9.23 -4.09
C ASN A 195 14.33 10.05 -3.78
N ALA A 196 13.67 9.79 -2.67
CA ALA A 196 12.39 10.41 -2.33
C ALA A 196 12.54 11.78 -1.67
N ASN A 197 11.56 12.66 -1.89
CA ASN A 197 11.46 13.94 -1.19
C ASN A 197 10.83 13.77 0.20
N LYS A 198 9.87 12.85 0.33
CA LYS A 198 9.21 12.46 1.58
C LYS A 198 8.83 10.98 1.50
N VAL A 199 8.95 10.26 2.60
CA VAL A 199 8.72 8.83 2.67
C VAL A 199 7.56 8.50 3.61
N THR A 200 6.55 7.83 3.05
CA THR A 200 5.41 7.30 3.80
C THR A 200 5.41 5.79 3.68
N MET A 201 5.02 5.09 4.73
CA MET A 201 4.92 3.62 4.72
C MET A 201 3.70 3.15 5.52
N SER A 202 3.02 2.11 5.01
CA SER A 202 2.12 1.26 5.78
C SER A 202 2.90 0.08 6.34
N LEU A 203 2.73 -0.23 7.62
CA LEU A 203 3.31 -1.43 8.23
C LEU A 203 2.63 -2.73 7.74
N SER A 204 1.46 -2.59 7.12
CA SER A 204 0.69 -3.58 6.37
C SER A 204 -0.01 -4.64 7.20
N ASP A 205 0.69 -5.46 7.98
CA ASP A 205 0.11 -6.32 8.99
C ASP A 205 1.13 -6.77 10.06
N GLN A 206 0.60 -7.39 11.12
CA GLN A 206 1.42 -7.83 12.25
C GLN A 206 2.46 -8.87 11.83
N PHE A 207 2.17 -9.78 10.88
CA PHE A 207 3.14 -10.80 10.42
C PHE A 207 4.35 -10.17 9.73
N CYS A 208 4.15 -9.09 8.98
CA CYS A 208 5.24 -8.32 8.39
C CYS A 208 6.06 -7.63 9.45
N VAL A 209 5.41 -7.02 10.44
CA VAL A 209 6.07 -6.39 11.58
C VAL A 209 6.90 -7.41 12.33
N ASP A 210 6.34 -8.56 12.69
CA ASP A 210 7.04 -9.58 13.50
C ASP A 210 8.27 -10.15 12.77
N ARG A 211 8.15 -10.41 11.46
CA ARG A 211 9.28 -10.89 10.64
C ARG A 211 10.39 -9.86 10.49
N HIS A 212 10.04 -8.60 10.36
CA HIS A 212 10.98 -7.54 9.99
C HIS A 212 11.17 -6.49 11.08
N LYS A 213 10.77 -6.77 12.31
CA LYS A 213 10.74 -5.83 13.44
C LYS A 213 11.97 -4.92 13.55
N PRO A 214 13.22 -5.43 13.59
CA PRO A 214 14.40 -4.58 13.70
C PRO A 214 14.54 -3.60 12.52
N HIS A 215 14.21 -4.04 11.31
CA HIS A 215 14.28 -3.21 10.10
C HIS A 215 13.18 -2.15 10.10
N PHE A 216 11.94 -2.55 10.40
CA PHE A 216 10.81 -1.62 10.45
C PHE A 216 11.01 -0.58 11.55
N LEU A 217 11.51 -0.98 12.71
CA LEU A 217 11.83 -0.05 13.79
C LEU A 217 12.91 0.96 13.38
N ASN A 218 13.94 0.52 12.64
CA ASN A 218 14.95 1.40 12.09
C ASN A 218 14.37 2.37 11.04
N LEU A 219 13.50 1.89 10.15
CA LEU A 219 12.80 2.74 9.17
C LEU A 219 11.95 3.80 9.88
N VAL A 220 11.11 3.39 10.82
CA VAL A 220 10.24 4.28 11.60
C VAL A 220 11.06 5.34 12.34
N LYS A 221 12.16 4.97 12.97
CA LYS A 221 13.01 5.92 13.70
C LYS A 221 13.78 6.87 12.78
N ASN A 222 14.28 6.40 11.64
CA ASN A 222 15.34 7.10 10.93
C ASN A 222 15.01 7.51 9.48
N LYS A 223 14.03 6.88 8.82
CA LYS A 223 13.84 7.02 7.36
C LYS A 223 12.47 7.50 6.95
N LEU A 224 11.43 7.19 7.71
CA LEU A 224 10.06 7.53 7.37
C LEU A 224 9.67 8.90 7.93
N ASP A 225 8.82 9.62 7.21
CA ASP A 225 8.20 10.87 7.63
C ASP A 225 6.78 10.64 8.15
N ILE A 226 6.04 9.73 7.51
CA ILE A 226 4.65 9.40 7.84
C ILE A 226 4.51 7.88 7.94
N ILE A 227 3.90 7.40 8.99
CA ILE A 227 3.72 5.98 9.25
C ILE A 227 2.22 5.68 9.42
N PHE A 228 1.71 4.70 8.68
CA PHE A 228 0.40 4.11 8.88
C PHE A 228 0.54 2.74 9.52
N ALA A 229 -0.23 2.51 10.57
CA ALA A 229 -0.31 1.23 11.26
C ALA A 229 -1.72 1.03 11.83
N ASN A 230 -2.09 -0.21 12.14
CA ASN A 230 -3.17 -0.46 13.09
C ASN A 230 -2.61 -0.62 14.51
N GLU A 231 -3.51 -0.69 15.51
CA GLU A 231 -3.13 -0.79 16.93
C GLU A 231 -2.27 -2.03 17.19
N GLN A 232 -2.52 -3.16 16.52
CA GLN A 232 -1.76 -4.41 16.69
C GLN A 232 -0.36 -4.30 16.07
N GLU A 233 -0.24 -3.75 14.88
CA GLU A 233 1.03 -3.56 14.17
C GLU A 233 1.99 -2.69 14.97
N ILE A 234 1.56 -1.52 15.41
CA ILE A 234 2.43 -0.59 16.14
C ILE A 234 2.76 -1.10 17.55
N THR A 235 1.82 -1.79 18.20
CA THR A 235 2.05 -2.45 19.50
C THR A 235 3.10 -3.54 19.37
N SER A 236 2.99 -4.39 18.32
CA SER A 236 3.98 -5.44 18.06
C SER A 236 5.33 -4.85 17.70
N LEU A 237 5.39 -3.77 16.91
CA LEU A 237 6.65 -3.15 16.49
C LEU A 237 7.56 -2.76 17.66
N ILE A 238 6.97 -2.28 18.76
CA ILE A 238 7.71 -1.76 19.91
C ILE A 238 7.57 -2.62 21.17
N ASP A 239 6.96 -3.80 21.05
CA ASP A 239 6.67 -4.70 22.18
C ASP A 239 5.89 -3.98 23.32
N ALA A 240 4.97 -3.07 22.95
CA ALA A 240 4.21 -2.31 23.93
C ALA A 240 3.22 -3.19 24.68
N LYS A 241 3.09 -2.95 26.00
CA LYS A 241 2.15 -3.66 26.88
C LYS A 241 0.75 -3.07 26.85
N ASN A 242 0.66 -1.82 26.45
CA ASN A 242 -0.60 -1.05 26.38
C ASN A 242 -0.44 0.11 25.39
N PHE A 243 -1.56 0.70 25.01
CA PHE A 243 -1.57 1.77 24.01
C PHE A 243 -0.93 3.09 24.48
N SER A 244 -0.84 3.32 25.82
CA SER A 244 -0.12 4.50 26.32
C SER A 244 1.35 4.47 25.97
N GLU A 245 1.99 3.30 26.00
CA GLU A 245 3.39 3.13 25.57
C GLU A 245 3.58 3.43 24.08
N VAL A 246 2.57 3.13 23.24
CA VAL A 246 2.57 3.52 21.81
C VAL A 246 2.54 5.05 21.68
N ILE A 247 1.70 5.73 22.45
CA ILE A 247 1.62 7.20 22.45
C ILE A 247 2.95 7.81 22.89
N ASP A 248 3.53 7.32 23.98
CA ASP A 248 4.79 7.83 24.52
C ASP A 248 5.96 7.63 23.55
N PHE A 249 6.05 6.45 22.92
CA PHE A 249 7.02 6.19 21.86
C PHE A 249 6.84 7.14 20.69
N SER A 250 5.58 7.31 20.22
CA SER A 250 5.27 8.15 19.06
C SER A 250 5.60 9.62 19.30
N LYS A 251 5.35 10.14 20.51
CA LYS A 251 5.71 11.51 20.91
C LYS A 251 7.20 11.81 20.90
N GLN A 252 8.03 10.78 21.16
CA GLN A 252 9.47 10.91 21.11
C GLN A 252 10.02 11.04 19.68
N LEU A 253 9.25 10.53 18.70
CA LEU A 253 9.59 10.63 17.29
C LEU A 253 9.05 11.97 16.73
N LYS A 254 9.90 12.71 16.05
CA LYS A 254 9.46 13.93 15.33
C LYS A 254 8.86 13.55 13.97
N LYS A 255 7.81 12.72 13.97
CA LYS A 255 7.19 12.12 12.80
C LYS A 255 5.69 12.07 12.96
N LEU A 256 4.98 11.95 11.85
CA LEU A 256 3.53 11.79 11.85
C LEU A 256 3.19 10.30 11.86
N ILE A 257 2.64 9.82 12.96
CA ILE A 257 2.23 8.42 13.13
C ILE A 257 0.71 8.38 13.20
N ILE A 258 0.12 7.60 12.30
CA ILE A 258 -1.32 7.41 12.18
C ILE A 258 -1.64 5.98 12.57
N VAL A 259 -2.53 5.79 13.56
CA VAL A 259 -2.92 4.48 14.05
C VAL A 259 -4.43 4.30 13.91
N THR A 260 -4.85 3.32 13.12
CA THR A 260 -6.25 2.88 13.06
C THR A 260 -6.52 1.90 14.19
N ARG A 261 -7.70 1.99 14.83
CA ARG A 261 -8.02 1.27 16.06
C ARG A 261 -9.37 0.55 15.99
N GLY A 262 -9.78 0.18 14.77
CA GLY A 262 -11.08 -0.48 14.55
C GLY A 262 -12.25 0.37 15.06
N GLU A 263 -13.06 -0.19 15.93
CA GLU A 263 -14.23 0.50 16.52
C GLU A 263 -13.87 1.68 17.43
N LYS A 264 -12.60 1.81 17.83
CA LYS A 264 -12.10 2.95 18.61
C LYS A 264 -11.68 4.14 17.73
N GLY A 265 -11.93 4.08 16.41
CA GLY A 265 -11.59 5.15 15.47
C GLY A 265 -10.12 5.17 15.05
N ALA A 266 -9.55 6.35 14.93
CA ALA A 266 -8.17 6.54 14.53
C ALA A 266 -7.52 7.70 15.28
N ILE A 267 -6.20 7.63 15.45
CA ILE A 267 -5.40 8.63 16.12
C ILE A 267 -4.21 9.02 15.23
N ALA A 268 -3.86 10.30 15.21
CA ALA A 268 -2.64 10.80 14.61
C ALA A 268 -1.80 11.49 15.70
N ILE A 269 -0.52 11.15 15.75
CA ILE A 269 0.44 11.69 16.71
C ILE A 269 1.53 12.41 15.93
N ASN A 270 1.69 13.70 16.19
CA ASN A 270 2.67 14.57 15.53
C ASN A 270 3.52 15.31 16.58
N GLY A 271 4.64 14.75 16.96
CA GLY A 271 5.41 15.22 18.10
C GLY A 271 4.58 15.13 19.39
N GLN A 272 4.30 16.25 20.05
CA GLN A 272 3.51 16.28 21.29
C GLN A 272 1.99 16.38 21.05
N GLU A 273 1.58 16.71 19.84
CA GLU A 273 0.17 16.86 19.48
C GLU A 273 -0.48 15.53 19.19
N ILE A 274 -1.71 15.36 19.65
CA ILE A 274 -2.53 14.18 19.44
C ILE A 274 -3.87 14.62 18.87
N PHE A 275 -4.27 13.98 17.79
CA PHE A 275 -5.54 14.21 17.10
C PHE A 275 -6.30 12.88 17.02
N GLU A 276 -7.60 12.92 17.25
CA GLU A 276 -8.44 11.73 17.23
C GLU A 276 -9.63 11.90 16.28
N SER A 277 -10.09 10.80 15.74
CA SER A 277 -11.29 10.74 14.91
C SER A 277 -12.12 9.54 15.31
N ASP A 278 -13.39 9.78 15.60
CA ASP A 278 -14.38 8.74 15.85
C ASP A 278 -14.74 7.98 14.57
N ILE A 279 -15.32 6.80 14.76
CA ILE A 279 -15.92 6.02 13.67
C ILE A 279 -17.24 6.63 13.22
N LYS A 280 -17.65 6.33 11.98
CA LYS A 280 -19.06 6.50 11.57
C LYS A 280 -19.90 5.37 12.18
N LYS A 281 -20.99 5.73 12.83
CA LYS A 281 -21.93 4.78 13.46
C LYS A 281 -22.96 4.26 12.44
N ASN A 282 -23.59 3.14 12.78
CA ASN A 282 -24.70 2.54 12.02
C ASN A 282 -24.34 2.16 10.57
N LEU A 283 -23.13 1.69 10.32
CA LEU A 283 -22.71 1.21 9.02
C LEU A 283 -23.13 -0.27 8.83
N LYS A 284 -23.58 -0.59 7.62
CA LYS A 284 -23.77 -1.98 7.21
C LYS A 284 -22.42 -2.51 6.70
N VAL A 285 -21.63 -3.10 7.57
CA VAL A 285 -20.34 -3.70 7.19
C VAL A 285 -20.60 -4.97 6.37
N LEU A 286 -20.05 -5.00 5.16
CA LEU A 286 -20.10 -6.17 4.26
C LEU A 286 -18.72 -6.82 4.10
N ASP A 287 -17.65 -6.01 4.11
CA ASP A 287 -16.29 -6.49 3.84
C ASP A 287 -15.28 -5.50 4.41
N LEU A 288 -14.35 -5.98 5.24
CA LEU A 288 -13.30 -5.14 5.83
C LEU A 288 -12.06 -4.98 4.93
N THR A 289 -12.03 -5.67 3.78
CA THR A 289 -10.91 -5.61 2.83
C THR A 289 -10.72 -4.17 2.32
N GLY A 290 -9.49 -3.68 2.41
CA GLY A 290 -9.15 -2.33 1.95
C GLY A 290 -9.54 -1.19 2.91
N ALA A 291 -10.07 -1.49 4.10
CA ALA A 291 -10.42 -0.47 5.09
C ALA A 291 -9.22 0.43 5.44
N GLY A 292 -8.07 -0.19 5.74
CA GLY A 292 -6.81 0.50 6.00
C GLY A 292 -6.26 1.22 4.77
N ASP A 293 -6.38 0.59 3.59
CA ASP A 293 -5.90 1.16 2.32
C ASP A 293 -6.64 2.45 1.98
N LEU A 294 -7.97 2.43 2.08
CA LEU A 294 -8.81 3.59 1.78
C LEU A 294 -8.76 4.64 2.89
N PHE A 295 -8.53 4.23 4.15
CA PHE A 295 -8.23 5.17 5.23
C PHE A 295 -6.95 5.96 4.90
N ALA A 296 -5.86 5.28 4.52
CA ALA A 296 -4.60 5.92 4.12
C ALA A 296 -4.79 6.83 2.90
N ALA A 297 -5.57 6.41 1.90
CA ALA A 297 -5.90 7.24 0.75
C ALA A 297 -6.60 8.55 1.16
N GLY A 298 -7.65 8.47 1.98
CA GLY A 298 -8.38 9.65 2.45
C GLY A 298 -7.52 10.58 3.29
N PHE A 299 -6.73 10.03 4.21
CA PHE A 299 -5.80 10.81 5.03
C PHE A 299 -4.75 11.53 4.18
N LEU A 300 -4.09 10.80 3.27
CA LEU A 300 -3.05 11.36 2.40
C LEU A 300 -3.61 12.39 1.42
N HIS A 301 -4.83 12.20 0.91
CA HIS A 301 -5.53 13.22 0.12
C HIS A 301 -5.62 14.57 0.88
N GLY A 302 -6.12 14.53 2.11
CA GLY A 302 -6.17 15.73 2.95
C GLY A 302 -4.77 16.32 3.19
N TYR A 303 -3.80 15.49 3.54
CA TYR A 303 -2.45 15.91 3.85
C TYR A 303 -1.74 16.64 2.70
N ILE A 304 -1.78 16.09 1.49
CA ILE A 304 -1.16 16.72 0.30
C ILE A 304 -1.91 17.98 -0.16
N ASN A 305 -3.20 18.08 0.18
CA ASN A 305 -4.02 19.26 -0.09
C ASN A 305 -4.06 20.26 1.08
N LYS A 306 -3.19 20.05 2.10
CA LYS A 306 -2.96 20.99 3.20
C LYS A 306 -4.16 21.17 4.14
N PHE A 307 -4.98 20.15 4.29
CA PHE A 307 -6.01 20.10 5.33
C PHE A 307 -5.36 20.00 6.72
N SER A 308 -6.10 20.34 7.77
CA SER A 308 -5.67 20.06 9.14
C SER A 308 -5.57 18.55 9.39
N ILE A 309 -4.82 18.13 10.40
CA ILE A 309 -4.68 16.69 10.72
C ILE A 309 -6.02 16.08 11.09
N GLU A 310 -6.89 16.81 11.79
CA GLU A 310 -8.24 16.38 12.12
C GLU A 310 -9.10 16.15 10.87
N GLU A 311 -8.99 17.04 9.88
CA GLU A 311 -9.69 16.90 8.61
C GLU A 311 -9.14 15.72 7.80
N CYS A 312 -7.82 15.48 7.85
CA CYS A 312 -7.20 14.30 7.24
C CYS A 312 -7.73 13.00 7.87
N LEU A 313 -7.80 12.92 9.21
CA LEU A 313 -8.38 11.78 9.93
C LEU A 313 -9.84 11.56 9.55
N LYS A 314 -10.65 12.61 9.53
CA LYS A 314 -12.07 12.54 9.12
C LYS A 314 -12.21 12.02 7.69
N LYS A 315 -11.35 12.49 6.76
CA LYS A 315 -11.37 12.03 5.36
C LYS A 315 -10.94 10.57 5.24
N GLY A 316 -9.94 10.13 6.02
CA GLY A 316 -9.56 8.72 6.14
C GLY A 316 -10.72 7.85 6.62
N THR A 317 -11.37 8.25 7.73
CA THR A 317 -12.55 7.57 8.28
C THR A 317 -13.71 7.54 7.28
N GLU A 318 -13.94 8.61 6.50
CA GLU A 318 -14.96 8.64 5.46
C GLU A 318 -14.71 7.57 4.40
N MET A 319 -13.50 7.52 3.85
CA MET A 319 -13.14 6.59 2.78
C MET A 319 -13.17 5.13 3.26
N SER A 320 -12.62 4.86 4.45
CA SER A 320 -12.69 3.54 5.09
C SER A 320 -14.15 3.11 5.30
N SER A 321 -14.99 4.01 5.83
CA SER A 321 -16.41 3.73 6.06
C SER A 321 -17.19 3.44 4.78
N ARG A 322 -16.80 4.02 3.65
CA ARG A 322 -17.44 3.75 2.34
C ARG A 322 -17.06 2.37 1.82
N VAL A 323 -15.78 2.03 1.85
CA VAL A 323 -15.30 0.75 1.28
C VAL A 323 -15.82 -0.45 2.03
N ILE A 324 -15.94 -0.39 3.35
CA ILE A 324 -16.42 -1.54 4.14
C ILE A 324 -17.91 -1.87 3.95
N GLN A 325 -18.67 -0.99 3.28
CA GLN A 325 -20.09 -1.21 2.97
C GLN A 325 -20.31 -1.86 1.59
N GLN A 326 -19.25 -2.26 0.93
CA GLN A 326 -19.29 -2.97 -0.35
C GLN A 326 -18.26 -4.10 -0.37
N ILE A 327 -18.32 -4.91 -1.42
CA ILE A 327 -17.43 -6.05 -1.60
C ILE A 327 -16.18 -5.62 -2.38
N GLY A 328 -14.98 -5.85 -1.78
CA GLY A 328 -13.68 -5.55 -2.38
C GLY A 328 -13.04 -4.29 -1.80
N ALA A 329 -11.75 -4.11 -2.13
CA ALA A 329 -10.89 -3.09 -1.53
C ALA A 329 -10.94 -1.71 -2.23
N ARG A 330 -11.84 -1.48 -3.20
CA ARG A 330 -11.92 -0.24 -3.98
C ARG A 330 -13.35 0.27 -4.06
N LEU A 331 -13.50 1.59 -4.17
CA LEU A 331 -14.80 2.26 -4.33
C LEU A 331 -15.30 2.22 -5.76
#